data_b58372bd6fc09eb02d5a9c53f98a230f
#
_entry.id   b58372bd6fc09eb02d5a9c53f98a230f
#
_cell.length_a   1.000
_cell.length_b   1.000
_cell.length_c   1.000
_cell.angle_alpha   90.00
_cell.angle_beta   90.00
_cell.angle_gamma   90.00
#
_symmetry.space_group_name_H-M   'P 1'
#
loop_
_entity.id
_entity.type
_entity.pdbx_description
1 polymer ?
#
loop_
_entity_poly.entity_id
_entity_poly.type
_entity_poly.pdbx_seq_one_letter_code
_entity_poly.pdbx_strand_id
1 'polypeptide(L)'
;LAEIALMTDDANEEKTYGRLLRKREELLSNIQETEQIISELTNTIDDYERNGTMLSLQNQYEIHLETTEPLPILSERHKMSTEEYGKYYGKLFERVAREKIQTKNSIALAVYHDEAFDPECSDVELGVVVEKEGEADRVIPAAEAVTVLHRGAYSTLAEAYSAVVRWIAEHGYVIATAPYELYL
;
A
#
# COMPACT_ATOMS: atom_id res chain seq x y z
N LEU A 1 -11.44 -26.76 3.65
CA LEU A 1 -11.54 -28.23 3.48
C LEU A 1 -11.59 -28.63 2.00
N ALA A 2 -12.40 -28.01 1.15
CA ALA A 2 -12.46 -28.28 -0.30
C ALA A 2 -11.13 -27.97 -1.01
N GLU A 3 -10.45 -26.89 -0.62
CA GLU A 3 -9.16 -26.48 -1.15
C GLU A 3 -8.02 -27.44 -0.76
N ILE A 4 -8.07 -28.03 0.42
CA ILE A 4 -7.14 -29.07 0.87
C ILE A 4 -7.38 -30.39 0.11
N ALA A 5 -8.64 -30.75 -0.18
CA ALA A 5 -8.97 -31.95 -0.96
C ALA A 5 -8.46 -31.86 -2.42
N LEU A 6 -8.50 -30.66 -3.04
CA LEU A 6 -7.93 -30.41 -4.38
C LEU A 6 -6.39 -30.52 -4.42
N MET A 7 -5.72 -30.32 -3.27
CA MET A 7 -4.25 -30.40 -3.17
C MET A 7 -3.73 -31.85 -3.05
N THR A 8 -4.57 -32.80 -2.65
CA THR A 8 -4.15 -34.20 -2.41
C THR A 8 -4.27 -35.10 -3.65
N ASP A 9 -4.79 -34.60 -4.76
CA ASP A 9 -5.00 -35.37 -6.00
C ASP A 9 -3.75 -35.37 -6.93
N ASP A 10 -2.64 -34.78 -6.52
CA ASP A 10 -1.39 -34.74 -7.28
C ASP A 10 -0.52 -35.96 -6.95
N ALA A 11 -0.14 -36.75 -7.96
CA ALA A 11 0.69 -37.95 -7.84
C ALA A 11 2.15 -37.70 -7.38
N ASN A 12 2.49 -36.48 -6.95
CA ASN A 12 3.82 -36.11 -6.48
C ASN A 12 3.75 -35.54 -5.05
N GLU A 13 4.05 -36.40 -4.07
CA GLU A 13 4.00 -36.12 -2.63
C GLU A 13 4.84 -34.90 -2.23
N GLU A 14 6.03 -34.74 -2.81
CA GLU A 14 6.94 -33.61 -2.49
C GLU A 14 6.36 -32.26 -2.93
N LYS A 15 5.73 -32.23 -4.09
CA LYS A 15 5.05 -31.04 -4.62
C LYS A 15 3.81 -30.68 -3.80
N THR A 16 3.05 -31.69 -3.38
CA THR A 16 1.90 -31.54 -2.49
C THR A 16 2.32 -31.02 -1.14
N TYR A 17 3.39 -31.58 -0.55
CA TYR A 17 3.96 -31.10 0.71
C TYR A 17 4.41 -29.63 0.62
N GLY A 18 5.09 -29.23 -0.45
CA GLY A 18 5.49 -27.84 -0.67
C GLY A 18 4.30 -26.86 -0.80
N ARG A 19 3.16 -27.31 -1.38
CA ARG A 19 1.92 -26.53 -1.42
C ARG A 19 1.28 -26.39 -0.05
N LEU A 20 1.25 -27.45 0.74
CA LEU A 20 0.72 -27.42 2.09
C LEU A 20 1.54 -26.53 3.01
N LEU A 21 2.86 -26.50 2.90
CA LEU A 21 3.73 -25.60 3.64
C LEU A 21 3.41 -24.13 3.32
N ARG A 22 3.33 -23.77 2.04
CA ARG A 22 2.98 -22.41 1.62
C ARG A 22 1.59 -21.97 2.10
N LYS A 23 0.59 -22.89 1.98
CA LYS A 23 -0.76 -22.59 2.47
C LYS A 23 -0.80 -22.41 3.99
N ARG A 24 0.00 -23.18 4.73
CA ARG A 24 0.15 -22.99 6.17
C ARG A 24 0.73 -21.63 6.52
N GLU A 25 1.79 -21.20 5.81
CA GLU A 25 2.42 -19.90 6.03
C GLU A 25 1.45 -18.75 5.72
N GLU A 26 0.72 -18.83 4.61
CA GLU A 26 -0.34 -17.88 4.26
C GLU A 26 -1.42 -17.78 5.36
N LEU A 27 -1.90 -18.93 5.86
CA LEU A 27 -2.90 -18.97 6.93
C LEU A 27 -2.36 -18.41 8.25
N LEU A 28 -1.07 -18.65 8.57
CA LEU A 28 -0.44 -18.09 9.76
C LEU A 28 -0.30 -16.56 9.65
N SER A 29 0.03 -16.04 8.47
CA SER A 29 0.05 -14.59 8.21
C SER A 29 -1.33 -13.98 8.40
N ASN A 30 -2.39 -14.58 7.83
CA ASN A 30 -3.76 -14.12 7.99
C ASN A 30 -4.25 -14.16 9.44
N ILE A 31 -3.83 -15.16 10.21
CA ILE A 31 -4.13 -15.24 11.65
C ILE A 31 -3.48 -14.06 12.39
N GLN A 32 -2.21 -13.79 12.11
CA GLN A 32 -1.47 -12.70 12.75
C GLN A 32 -2.09 -11.34 12.43
N GLU A 33 -2.49 -11.10 11.18
CA GLU A 33 -3.22 -9.89 10.78
C GLU A 33 -4.56 -9.78 11.50
N THR A 34 -5.30 -10.90 11.60
CA THR A 34 -6.60 -10.92 12.27
C THR A 34 -6.45 -10.66 13.78
N GLU A 35 -5.44 -11.22 14.44
CA GLU A 35 -5.13 -10.96 15.84
C GLU A 35 -4.79 -9.50 16.10
N GLN A 36 -4.05 -8.86 15.17
CA GLN A 36 -3.76 -7.43 15.26
C GLN A 36 -5.04 -6.59 15.16
N ILE A 37 -5.91 -6.87 14.19
CA ILE A 37 -7.20 -6.18 14.03
C ILE A 37 -8.08 -6.35 15.30
N ILE A 38 -8.13 -7.55 15.86
CA ILE A 38 -8.87 -7.81 17.11
C ILE A 38 -8.31 -6.97 18.26
N SER A 39 -6.98 -6.87 18.37
CA SER A 39 -6.33 -6.05 19.40
C SER A 39 -6.68 -4.57 19.26
N GLU A 40 -6.65 -4.03 18.04
CA GLU A 40 -7.00 -2.64 17.75
C GLU A 40 -8.49 -2.34 18.04
N LEU A 41 -9.38 -3.26 17.64
CA LEU A 41 -10.81 -3.16 17.96
C LEU A 41 -11.07 -3.20 19.48
N THR A 42 -10.36 -4.09 20.19
CA THR A 42 -10.48 -4.19 21.65
C THR A 42 -10.06 -2.89 22.32
N ASN A 43 -8.92 -2.33 21.92
CA ASN A 43 -8.46 -1.04 22.43
C ASN A 43 -9.48 0.08 22.17
N THR A 44 -10.07 0.11 20.98
CA THR A 44 -11.09 1.09 20.59
C THR A 44 -12.36 0.96 21.44
N ILE A 45 -12.79 -0.27 21.69
CA ILE A 45 -13.96 -0.55 22.54
C ILE A 45 -13.67 -0.14 23.99
N ASP A 46 -12.50 -0.49 24.50
CA ASP A 46 -12.07 -0.13 25.86
C ASP A 46 -12.01 1.39 26.05
N ASP A 47 -11.52 2.11 25.04
CA ASP A 47 -11.47 3.58 25.06
C ASP A 47 -12.89 4.19 25.03
N TYR A 48 -13.78 3.63 24.24
CA TYR A 48 -15.18 4.07 24.21
C TYR A 48 -15.87 3.84 25.55
N GLU A 49 -15.67 2.67 26.17
CA GLU A 49 -16.25 2.34 27.47
C GLU A 49 -15.72 3.24 28.60
N ARG A 50 -14.44 3.66 28.53
CA ARG A 50 -13.82 4.56 29.52
C ARG A 50 -14.19 6.02 29.35
N ASN A 51 -14.24 6.50 28.12
CA ASN A 51 -14.31 7.94 27.80
C ASN A 51 -15.67 8.36 27.21
N GLY A 52 -16.55 7.44 26.86
CA GLY A 52 -17.86 7.72 26.27
C GLY A 52 -17.81 8.37 24.87
N THR A 53 -16.64 8.38 24.24
CA THR A 53 -16.45 8.96 22.91
C THR A 53 -15.49 8.12 22.07
N MET A 54 -15.82 7.89 20.79
CA MET A 54 -14.93 7.25 19.82
C MET A 54 -13.78 8.18 19.38
N LEU A 55 -13.26 9.01 20.27
CA LEU A 55 -12.22 10.00 19.94
C LEU A 55 -10.86 9.38 19.64
N SER A 56 -10.62 8.12 20.02
CA SER A 56 -9.34 7.45 19.78
C SER A 56 -9.04 7.18 18.29
N LEU A 57 -10.07 7.06 17.45
CA LEU A 57 -9.89 6.92 16.00
C LEU A 57 -9.52 8.25 15.31
N GLN A 58 -9.72 9.40 15.97
CA GLN A 58 -9.49 10.70 15.36
C GLN A 58 -8.05 11.21 15.47
N ASN A 59 -7.22 10.65 16.37
CA ASN A 59 -5.87 11.14 16.65
C ASN A 59 -4.76 10.12 16.35
N GLN A 60 -5.02 9.10 15.56
CA GLN A 60 -4.09 8.00 15.32
C GLN A 60 -2.95 8.34 14.34
N TYR A 61 -3.10 9.42 13.56
CA TYR A 61 -2.15 9.80 12.53
C TYR A 61 -1.42 11.09 12.86
N GLU A 62 -0.10 11.02 12.95
CA GLU A 62 0.76 12.21 12.92
C GLU A 62 0.84 12.72 11.48
N ILE A 63 0.26 13.89 11.23
CA ILE A 63 0.24 14.52 9.91
C ILE A 63 1.30 15.60 9.87
N HIS A 64 2.16 15.54 8.86
CA HIS A 64 3.25 16.49 8.67
C HIS A 64 3.06 17.28 7.38
N LEU A 65 3.41 18.57 7.42
CA LEU A 65 3.63 19.39 6.25
C LEU A 65 5.12 19.48 6.00
N GLU A 66 5.60 18.97 4.90
CA GLU A 66 7.02 18.93 4.59
C GLU A 66 7.31 19.20 3.11
N THR A 67 8.52 19.60 2.81
CA THR A 67 8.99 19.71 1.43
C THR A 67 9.61 18.37 1.03
N THR A 68 9.02 17.71 0.04
CA THR A 68 9.54 16.46 -0.50
C THR A 68 10.76 16.67 -1.37
N GLU A 69 11.59 15.64 -1.48
CA GLU A 69 12.66 15.60 -2.49
C GLU A 69 12.10 15.15 -3.85
N PRO A 70 12.79 15.49 -4.97
CA PRO A 70 12.44 14.93 -6.26
C PRO A 70 12.58 13.40 -6.23
N LEU A 71 11.58 12.70 -6.79
CA LEU A 71 11.57 11.24 -6.86
C LEU A 71 11.67 10.80 -8.32
N PRO A 72 12.85 10.37 -8.78
CA PRO A 72 13.00 9.72 -10.07
C PRO A 72 12.39 8.31 -10.02
N ILE A 73 11.51 7.99 -10.96
CA ILE A 73 10.77 6.73 -10.98
C ILE A 73 10.80 6.06 -12.35
N LEU A 74 10.88 4.73 -12.35
CA LEU A 74 10.38 3.92 -13.44
C LEU A 74 8.91 3.66 -13.21
N SER A 75 8.05 3.87 -14.20
CA SER A 75 6.61 3.74 -13.98
C SER A 75 5.85 3.24 -15.21
N GLU A 76 4.69 2.63 -14.93
CA GLU A 76 3.68 2.30 -15.93
C GLU A 76 2.29 2.77 -15.42
N ARG A 77 1.55 3.51 -16.26
CA ARG A 77 0.21 4.00 -15.95
C ARG A 77 -0.83 3.25 -16.74
N HIS A 78 -1.83 2.70 -16.05
CA HIS A 78 -2.91 1.93 -16.63
C HIS A 78 -4.23 2.17 -15.89
N LYS A 79 -5.34 1.96 -16.57
CA LYS A 79 -6.61 1.68 -15.89
C LYS A 79 -6.61 0.20 -15.52
N MET A 80 -6.67 -0.08 -14.21
CA MET A 80 -6.52 -1.44 -13.69
C MET A 80 -7.28 -1.63 -12.37
N SER A 81 -7.55 -2.89 -12.02
CA SER A 81 -7.99 -3.27 -10.68
C SER A 81 -6.80 -3.43 -9.74
N THR A 82 -7.06 -3.36 -8.43
CA THR A 82 -6.03 -3.60 -7.39
C THR A 82 -5.40 -5.00 -7.48
N GLU A 83 -6.15 -5.99 -7.95
CA GLU A 83 -5.66 -7.37 -8.16
C GLU A 83 -4.55 -7.45 -9.23
N GLU A 84 -4.51 -6.50 -10.15
CA GLU A 84 -3.52 -6.45 -11.22
C GLU A 84 -2.19 -5.80 -10.82
N TYR A 85 -2.11 -5.11 -9.67
CA TYR A 85 -0.90 -4.39 -9.22
C TYR A 85 0.33 -5.31 -9.20
N GLY A 86 0.18 -6.52 -8.67
CA GLY A 86 1.28 -7.51 -8.63
C GLY A 86 1.85 -7.84 -10.00
N LYS A 87 1.02 -7.90 -11.04
CA LYS A 87 1.43 -8.14 -12.43
C LYS A 87 2.28 -6.99 -12.97
N TYR A 88 1.87 -5.75 -12.73
CA TYR A 88 2.57 -4.57 -13.24
C TYR A 88 3.85 -4.29 -12.45
N TYR A 89 3.83 -4.43 -11.11
CA TYR A 89 5.07 -4.39 -10.32
C TYR A 89 6.07 -5.46 -10.75
N GLY A 90 5.60 -6.68 -11.03
CA GLY A 90 6.44 -7.75 -11.57
C GLY A 90 7.20 -7.32 -12.83
N LYS A 91 6.53 -6.70 -13.79
CA LYS A 91 7.15 -6.17 -15.01
C LYS A 91 8.18 -5.07 -14.74
N LEU A 92 7.85 -4.14 -13.80
CA LEU A 92 8.77 -3.06 -13.43
C LEU A 92 10.04 -3.63 -12.80
N PHE A 93 9.93 -4.59 -11.87
CA PHE A 93 11.10 -5.23 -11.27
C PHE A 93 11.87 -6.11 -12.25
N GLU A 94 11.22 -6.78 -13.21
CA GLU A 94 11.89 -7.46 -14.32
C GLU A 94 12.70 -6.48 -15.19
N ARG A 95 12.15 -5.29 -15.46
CA ARG A 95 12.86 -4.22 -16.18
C ARG A 95 14.08 -3.74 -15.40
N VAL A 96 13.91 -3.46 -14.11
CA VAL A 96 15.00 -3.08 -13.18
C VAL A 96 16.14 -4.10 -13.24
N ALA A 97 15.82 -5.39 -13.15
CA ALA A 97 16.82 -6.46 -13.18
C ALA A 97 17.50 -6.59 -14.55
N ARG A 98 16.74 -6.53 -15.64
CA ARG A 98 17.25 -6.63 -17.01
C ARG A 98 18.17 -5.48 -17.37
N GLU A 99 17.82 -4.27 -17.00
CA GLU A 99 18.54 -3.04 -17.33
C GLU A 99 19.59 -2.69 -16.25
N LYS A 100 19.66 -3.49 -15.16
CA LYS A 100 20.59 -3.31 -14.03
C LYS A 100 20.48 -1.94 -13.37
N ILE A 101 19.26 -1.41 -13.28
CA ILE A 101 18.97 -0.11 -12.69
C ILE A 101 19.07 -0.20 -11.17
N GLN A 102 19.65 0.81 -10.54
CA GLN A 102 19.74 0.89 -9.09
C GLN A 102 18.48 1.55 -8.52
N THR A 103 17.77 0.82 -7.66
CA THR A 103 16.59 1.31 -6.97
C THR A 103 16.92 1.86 -5.59
N LYS A 104 16.22 2.92 -5.17
CA LYS A 104 16.33 3.47 -3.81
C LYS A 104 15.59 2.56 -2.84
N ASN A 105 16.32 1.65 -2.18
CA ASN A 105 15.79 0.69 -1.19
C ASN A 105 14.61 -0.17 -1.68
N SER A 106 14.47 -0.39 -2.98
CA SER A 106 13.32 -1.09 -3.60
C SER A 106 11.97 -0.45 -3.28
N ILE A 107 11.92 0.86 -2.98
CA ILE A 107 10.68 1.56 -2.69
C ILE A 107 9.79 1.53 -3.93
N ALA A 108 8.63 0.93 -3.78
CA ALA A 108 7.56 0.97 -4.76
C ALA A 108 6.59 2.11 -4.45
N LEU A 109 5.82 2.56 -5.44
CA LEU A 109 4.84 3.63 -5.26
C LEU A 109 3.62 3.42 -6.18
N ALA A 110 2.50 4.00 -5.76
CA ALA A 110 1.31 4.12 -6.58
C ALA A 110 0.83 5.58 -6.59
N VAL A 111 0.60 6.14 -7.78
CA VAL A 111 0.03 7.49 -7.98
C VAL A 111 -1.39 7.33 -8.49
N TYR A 112 -2.35 7.99 -7.83
CA TYR A 112 -3.78 7.87 -8.13
C TYR A 112 -4.24 9.09 -8.92
N HIS A 113 -4.63 8.88 -10.18
CA HIS A 113 -4.97 9.97 -11.12
C HIS A 113 -6.46 10.26 -11.23
N ASP A 114 -7.32 9.38 -10.72
CA ASP A 114 -8.75 9.60 -10.66
C ASP A 114 -9.14 10.47 -9.45
N GLU A 115 -10.24 11.23 -9.55
CA GLU A 115 -10.80 12.01 -8.45
C GLU A 115 -11.38 11.10 -7.33
N ALA A 116 -11.85 9.90 -7.71
CA ALA A 116 -12.39 8.89 -6.81
C ALA A 116 -11.75 7.54 -7.12
N PHE A 117 -11.25 6.87 -6.09
CA PHE A 117 -10.65 5.55 -6.20
C PHE A 117 -11.74 4.47 -6.33
N ASP A 118 -11.61 3.62 -7.35
CA ASP A 118 -12.42 2.41 -7.54
C ASP A 118 -11.48 1.19 -7.57
N PRO A 119 -11.57 0.25 -6.60
CA PRO A 119 -10.69 -0.91 -6.55
C PRO A 119 -10.79 -1.82 -7.78
N GLU A 120 -11.91 -1.77 -8.51
CA GLU A 120 -12.13 -2.58 -9.71
C GLU A 120 -11.55 -1.94 -10.98
N CYS A 121 -11.47 -0.60 -11.04
CA CYS A 121 -10.98 0.09 -12.23
C CYS A 121 -10.59 1.55 -11.93
N SER A 122 -9.35 1.79 -11.52
CA SER A 122 -8.81 3.14 -11.36
C SER A 122 -7.64 3.41 -12.30
N ASP A 123 -7.46 4.68 -12.64
CA ASP A 123 -6.31 5.17 -13.40
C ASP A 123 -5.13 5.35 -12.45
N VAL A 124 -4.26 4.34 -12.40
CA VAL A 124 -3.16 4.26 -11.45
C VAL A 124 -1.84 4.15 -12.19
N GLU A 125 -0.85 4.88 -11.70
CA GLU A 125 0.53 4.77 -12.13
C GLU A 125 1.34 4.05 -11.04
N LEU A 126 1.80 2.85 -11.34
CA LEU A 126 2.67 2.09 -10.47
C LEU A 126 4.12 2.39 -10.81
N GLY A 127 4.96 2.54 -9.80
CA GLY A 127 6.35 2.91 -10.01
C GLY A 127 7.31 2.29 -9.00
N VAL A 128 8.60 2.37 -9.35
CA VAL A 128 9.73 2.02 -8.48
C VAL A 128 10.69 3.20 -8.46
N VAL A 129 11.10 3.63 -7.26
CA VAL A 129 12.04 4.74 -7.10
C VAL A 129 13.44 4.29 -7.48
N VAL A 130 14.09 5.05 -8.38
CA VAL A 130 15.46 4.79 -8.84
C VAL A 130 16.43 5.82 -8.27
N GLU A 131 17.73 5.48 -8.21
CA GLU A 131 18.74 6.38 -7.65
C GLU A 131 19.13 7.51 -8.61
N LYS A 132 19.09 7.25 -9.93
CA LYS A 132 19.58 8.20 -10.93
C LYS A 132 18.45 8.69 -11.83
N GLU A 133 18.30 9.99 -11.95
CA GLU A 133 17.32 10.60 -12.85
C GLU A 133 17.48 10.15 -14.31
N GLY A 134 18.71 9.93 -14.79
CA GLY A 134 18.96 9.46 -16.15
C GLY A 134 18.49 8.03 -16.44
N GLU A 135 18.10 7.28 -15.43
CA GLU A 135 17.55 5.92 -15.53
C GLU A 135 16.02 5.90 -15.32
N ALA A 136 15.43 7.05 -14.98
CA ALA A 136 13.99 7.19 -14.69
C ALA A 136 13.18 7.46 -15.97
N ASP A 137 11.92 7.02 -15.99
CA ASP A 137 10.96 7.41 -17.03
C ASP A 137 10.47 8.85 -16.79
N ARG A 138 10.32 9.25 -15.52
CA ARG A 138 10.00 10.62 -15.11
C ARG A 138 10.46 10.89 -13.68
N VAL A 139 10.42 12.16 -13.31
CA VAL A 139 10.67 12.62 -11.94
C VAL A 139 9.38 13.21 -11.37
N ILE A 140 8.95 12.73 -10.20
CA ILE A 140 7.96 13.45 -9.41
C ILE A 140 8.70 14.66 -8.80
N PRO A 141 8.26 15.90 -9.08
CA PRO A 141 9.01 17.07 -8.62
C PRO A 141 8.90 17.23 -7.10
N ALA A 142 9.89 17.90 -6.51
CA ALA A 142 9.79 18.36 -5.14
C ALA A 142 8.57 19.28 -4.97
N ALA A 143 7.86 19.11 -3.88
CA ALA A 143 6.68 19.90 -3.57
C ALA A 143 6.51 20.05 -2.06
N GLU A 144 5.73 21.04 -1.63
CA GLU A 144 5.18 21.06 -0.29
C GLU A 144 4.05 20.03 -0.22
N ALA A 145 4.19 19.04 0.63
CA ALA A 145 3.27 17.91 0.73
C ALA A 145 2.79 17.70 2.16
N VAL A 146 1.53 17.31 2.28
CA VAL A 146 0.98 16.78 3.53
C VAL A 146 1.19 15.28 3.53
N THR A 147 1.93 14.79 4.52
CA THR A 147 2.33 13.39 4.62
C THR A 147 1.81 12.75 5.89
N VAL A 148 1.58 11.45 5.81
CA VAL A 148 1.19 10.60 6.94
C VAL A 148 1.84 9.23 6.80
N LEU A 149 2.28 8.64 7.91
CA LEU A 149 2.75 7.27 7.93
C LEU A 149 1.62 6.35 8.40
N HIS A 150 1.14 5.50 7.48
CA HIS A 150 0.21 4.43 7.83
C HIS A 150 0.98 3.14 8.14
N ARG A 151 0.61 2.49 9.25
CA ARG A 151 1.10 1.16 9.62
C ARG A 151 -0.09 0.28 9.94
N GLY A 152 -0.30 -0.76 9.17
CA GLY A 152 -1.42 -1.68 9.36
C GLY A 152 -1.95 -2.25 8.04
N ALA A 153 -3.12 -2.86 8.12
CA ALA A 153 -3.76 -3.48 6.97
C ALA A 153 -4.26 -2.42 5.97
N TYR A 154 -4.27 -2.75 4.69
CA TYR A 154 -4.84 -1.88 3.64
C TYR A 154 -6.31 -1.51 3.89
N SER A 155 -7.07 -2.35 4.59
CA SER A 155 -8.47 -2.07 4.95
C SER A 155 -8.65 -0.82 5.83
N THR A 156 -7.61 -0.40 6.56
CA THR A 156 -7.62 0.80 7.42
C THR A 156 -6.98 2.03 6.76
N LEU A 157 -6.44 1.90 5.56
CA LEU A 157 -5.79 3.00 4.83
C LEU A 157 -6.73 4.18 4.55
N ALA A 158 -8.02 3.91 4.34
CA ALA A 158 -9.05 4.95 4.16
C ALA A 158 -9.14 5.93 5.34
N GLU A 159 -8.78 5.51 6.55
CA GLU A 159 -8.73 6.36 7.75
C GLU A 159 -7.58 7.36 7.65
N ALA A 160 -6.41 6.92 7.17
CA ALA A 160 -5.26 7.80 6.93
C ALA A 160 -5.58 8.87 5.89
N TYR A 161 -6.20 8.49 4.78
CA TYR A 161 -6.67 9.44 3.76
C TYR A 161 -7.69 10.44 4.33
N SER A 162 -8.65 9.98 5.10
CA SER A 162 -9.65 10.84 5.75
C SER A 162 -9.00 11.84 6.69
N ALA A 163 -7.99 11.43 7.44
CA ALA A 163 -7.23 12.31 8.34
C ALA A 163 -6.46 13.39 7.56
N VAL A 164 -5.77 13.01 6.48
CA VAL A 164 -5.04 13.94 5.60
C VAL A 164 -5.99 14.96 4.96
N VAL A 165 -7.09 14.50 4.36
CA VAL A 165 -8.05 15.38 3.69
C VAL A 165 -8.67 16.38 4.67
N ARG A 166 -9.01 15.93 5.87
CA ARG A 166 -9.51 16.82 6.94
C ARG A 166 -8.48 17.86 7.33
N TRP A 167 -7.25 17.44 7.57
CA TRP A 167 -6.15 18.35 7.93
C TRP A 167 -5.93 19.42 6.86
N ILE A 168 -5.91 19.03 5.58
CA ILE A 168 -5.79 19.92 4.43
C ILE A 168 -6.91 21.00 4.46
N ALA A 169 -8.17 20.57 4.66
CA ALA A 169 -9.31 21.47 4.70
C ALA A 169 -9.26 22.43 5.90
N GLU A 170 -8.89 21.94 7.09
CA GLU A 170 -8.79 22.73 8.32
C GLU A 170 -7.69 23.79 8.26
N HIS A 171 -6.61 23.53 7.50
CA HIS A 171 -5.49 24.47 7.36
C HIS A 171 -5.54 25.33 6.10
N GLY A 172 -6.62 25.23 5.31
CA GLY A 172 -6.86 26.07 4.14
C GLY A 172 -5.99 25.76 2.93
N TYR A 173 -5.42 24.55 2.87
CA TYR A 173 -4.69 24.08 1.70
C TYR A 173 -5.64 23.50 0.64
N VAL A 174 -5.13 23.35 -0.58
CA VAL A 174 -5.81 22.68 -1.69
C VAL A 174 -4.88 21.63 -2.30
N ILE A 175 -5.46 20.50 -2.69
CA ILE A 175 -4.71 19.43 -3.37
C ILE A 175 -4.39 19.93 -4.79
N ALA A 176 -3.11 20.04 -5.11
CA ALA A 176 -2.63 20.58 -6.39
C ALA A 176 -2.28 19.47 -7.41
N THR A 177 -1.96 18.27 -6.95
CA THR A 177 -1.52 17.15 -7.80
C THR A 177 -2.13 15.85 -7.32
N ALA A 178 -2.05 14.81 -8.16
CA ALA A 178 -2.45 13.46 -7.81
C ALA A 178 -1.70 12.97 -6.55
N PRO A 179 -2.40 12.40 -5.56
CA PRO A 179 -1.78 11.81 -4.38
C PRO A 179 -1.02 10.55 -4.75
N TYR A 180 -0.02 10.21 -3.93
CA TYR A 180 0.74 8.96 -4.12
C TYR A 180 1.07 8.30 -2.79
N GLU A 181 1.21 6.99 -2.83
CA GLU A 181 1.64 6.14 -1.71
C GLU A 181 3.06 5.65 -1.98
N LEU A 182 3.89 5.64 -0.92
CA LEU A 182 5.21 5.01 -0.93
C LEU A 182 5.15 3.76 -0.06
N TYR A 183 5.54 2.63 -0.60
CA TYR A 183 5.60 1.34 0.11
C TYR A 183 7.03 1.13 0.63
N LEU A 184 7.19 1.25 1.95
CA LEU A 184 8.47 1.28 2.66
C LEU A 184 8.85 -0.10 3.22
#